data_553870fa8b958926b3b676543731649a
#
_entry.id   553870fa8b958926b3b676543731649a
#
_cell.length_a   1.000
_cell.length_b   1.000
_cell.length_c   1.000
_cell.angle_alpha   90.00
_cell.angle_beta   90.00
_cell.angle_gamma   90.00
#
_symmetry.space_group_name_H-M   'P 1'
#
loop_
_entity.id
_entity.type
_entity.pdbx_description
1 polymer ?
#
loop_
_entity_poly.entity_id
_entity_poly.type
_entity_poly.pdbx_seq_one_letter_code
_entity_poly.pdbx_strand_id
1 'polypeptide(L)'
;MPQTRTPDPSPTAPRVARAERALAPDLTRGAMLLFIALANAGNCAFAGEPGLDPRPHGPGRVLNFLLTMLVNNRAYPVFGLMFGYGLVQLARSRSASTGYPTTSAGGFTAVAGGGLASARRRILLQRNTALVVFGFAHGTLLYFGDFLGAYGIVGILATLVILPRGDRFHRIVLWLWLLQTVDALIFSLRMLWLWAGDDSTTVSTITNRTDPSLAAHSYGRSLLDRLQEWPVHTATVLPFIIIVWLGIWAARRRLLEEPAAHRTLLRRVAFSGLAISLLGGLPYALVSAGALHVNTATVDAMSWVHAITGEYGGVAYAALFGLLVARLTATPNHRPSQPGNAAAAAGTIRGTSTSTSTSGVGDSVIGAVAALGRRSLSGYLFQSCVWLMLFSRWALDLGGSTYVALSCAFVTWTVSVLAARRMDARGRRGPAETLLRRAYHRPPATLDAPAVPSVAR
;
A
#
# COMPACT_ATOMS: atom_id res chain seq x y z
N MET A 1 47.90 44.45 -31.65
CA MET A 1 46.80 43.52 -31.84
C MET A 1 46.35 43.06 -30.44
N PRO A 2 45.13 43.39 -29.99
CA PRO A 2 44.63 42.94 -28.70
C PRO A 2 44.01 41.53 -28.83
N GLN A 3 44.43 40.63 -27.94
CA GLN A 3 43.92 39.25 -27.83
C GLN A 3 42.49 39.29 -27.28
N THR A 4 41.56 38.77 -28.05
CA THR A 4 40.16 38.52 -27.65
C THR A 4 40.11 37.33 -26.65
N ARG A 5 39.82 37.65 -25.37
CA ARG A 5 39.47 36.63 -24.37
C ARG A 5 38.12 35.98 -24.72
N THR A 6 38.12 34.70 -24.97
CA THR A 6 36.92 33.87 -25.03
C THR A 6 36.27 33.85 -23.64
N PRO A 7 34.93 33.99 -23.54
CA PRO A 7 34.25 33.89 -22.25
C PRO A 7 34.28 32.44 -21.74
N ASP A 8 34.63 32.31 -20.46
CA ASP A 8 34.62 31.08 -19.67
C ASP A 8 33.21 30.46 -19.66
N PRO A 9 33.07 29.15 -19.81
CA PRO A 9 31.74 28.52 -19.81
C PRO A 9 31.11 28.69 -18.42
N SER A 10 29.91 29.26 -18.42
CA SER A 10 29.06 29.47 -17.23
C SER A 10 29.03 28.23 -16.34
N PRO A 11 29.08 28.37 -15.02
CA PRO A 11 28.99 27.23 -14.10
C PRO A 11 27.65 26.53 -14.31
N THR A 12 27.72 25.25 -14.65
CA THR A 12 26.55 24.33 -14.75
C THR A 12 25.72 24.44 -13.48
N ALA A 13 24.49 24.91 -13.61
CA ALA A 13 23.53 25.00 -12.51
C ALA A 13 23.49 23.67 -11.73
N PRO A 14 23.55 23.70 -10.39
CA PRO A 14 23.56 22.48 -9.58
C PRO A 14 22.30 21.66 -9.91
N ARG A 15 22.51 20.43 -10.38
CA ARG A 15 21.42 19.45 -10.50
C ARG A 15 20.76 19.36 -9.12
N VAL A 16 19.55 19.92 -9.01
CA VAL A 16 18.73 19.80 -7.81
C VAL A 16 18.67 18.31 -7.46
N ALA A 17 19.31 17.95 -6.35
CA ALA A 17 19.33 16.59 -5.84
C ALA A 17 17.89 16.13 -5.73
N ARG A 18 17.54 15.07 -6.47
CA ARG A 18 16.21 14.48 -6.46
C ARG A 18 15.99 14.02 -5.02
N ALA A 19 15.07 14.69 -4.29
CA ALA A 19 14.78 14.36 -2.91
C ALA A 19 14.64 12.84 -2.78
N GLU A 20 15.49 12.22 -1.97
CA GLU A 20 15.50 10.78 -1.76
C GLU A 20 14.10 10.33 -1.33
N ARG A 21 13.52 9.47 -2.14
CA ARG A 21 12.17 8.95 -1.87
C ARG A 21 12.23 8.02 -0.67
N ALA A 22 11.37 8.26 0.31
CA ALA A 22 11.37 7.49 1.55
C ALA A 22 11.17 5.99 1.28
N LEU A 23 12.10 5.16 1.78
CA LEU A 23 12.14 3.72 1.56
C LEU A 23 10.98 2.99 2.24
N ALA A 24 10.59 3.38 3.46
CA ALA A 24 9.60 2.65 4.25
C ALA A 24 8.22 2.57 3.59
N PRO A 25 7.62 3.64 3.04
CA PRO A 25 6.35 3.55 2.34
C PRO A 25 6.40 2.65 1.10
N ASP A 26 7.50 2.69 0.34
CA ASP A 26 7.61 1.86 -0.86
C ASP A 26 7.84 0.39 -0.51
N LEU A 27 8.65 0.10 0.51
CA LEU A 27 8.84 -1.26 1.04
C LEU A 27 7.52 -1.85 1.56
N THR A 28 6.76 -1.07 2.34
CA THR A 28 5.45 -1.48 2.85
C THR A 28 4.49 -1.86 1.72
N ARG A 29 4.39 -1.04 0.67
CA ARG A 29 3.53 -1.33 -0.49
C ARG A 29 3.96 -2.59 -1.24
N GLY A 30 5.27 -2.80 -1.42
CA GLY A 30 5.81 -3.97 -2.13
C GLY A 30 5.59 -5.27 -1.35
N ALA A 31 5.77 -5.25 -0.03
CA ALA A 31 5.51 -6.39 0.85
C ALA A 31 4.01 -6.71 0.95
N MET A 32 3.15 -5.68 1.00
CA MET A 32 1.70 -5.86 1.05
C MET A 32 1.14 -6.56 -0.19
N LEU A 33 1.75 -6.40 -1.34
CA LEU A 33 1.34 -7.12 -2.55
C LEU A 33 1.50 -8.64 -2.41
N LEU A 34 2.41 -9.14 -1.55
CA LEU A 34 2.46 -10.56 -1.22
C LEU A 34 1.21 -10.99 -0.43
N PHE A 35 0.82 -10.22 0.60
CA PHE A 35 -0.37 -10.56 1.40
C PHE A 35 -1.65 -10.48 0.58
N ILE A 36 -1.76 -9.47 -0.31
CA ILE A 36 -2.87 -9.37 -1.27
C ILE A 36 -2.86 -10.58 -2.21
N ALA A 37 -1.69 -10.99 -2.71
CA ALA A 37 -1.57 -12.16 -3.58
C ALA A 37 -2.04 -13.44 -2.87
N LEU A 38 -1.62 -13.65 -1.62
CA LEU A 38 -1.99 -14.82 -0.82
C LEU A 38 -3.49 -14.88 -0.54
N ALA A 39 -4.10 -13.76 -0.14
CA ALA A 39 -5.53 -13.68 0.13
C ALA A 39 -6.37 -13.88 -1.15
N ASN A 40 -6.07 -13.14 -2.22
CA ASN A 40 -6.86 -13.20 -3.45
C ASN A 40 -6.69 -14.53 -4.19
N ALA A 41 -5.50 -15.16 -4.14
CA ALA A 41 -5.31 -16.49 -4.70
C ALA A 41 -6.18 -17.54 -3.98
N GLY A 42 -6.32 -17.43 -2.65
CA GLY A 42 -7.23 -18.25 -1.88
C GLY A 42 -8.68 -18.04 -2.28
N ASN A 43 -9.15 -16.78 -2.34
CA ASN A 43 -10.51 -16.45 -2.75
C ASN A 43 -10.84 -17.00 -4.15
N CYS A 44 -9.91 -16.85 -5.09
CA CYS A 44 -10.10 -17.36 -6.45
C CYS A 44 -10.04 -18.90 -6.50
N ALA A 45 -9.12 -19.53 -5.75
CA ALA A 45 -8.97 -20.98 -5.75
C ALA A 45 -10.16 -21.71 -5.11
N PHE A 46 -10.82 -21.09 -4.14
CA PHE A 46 -12.02 -21.65 -3.48
C PHE A 46 -13.32 -20.97 -3.93
N ALA A 47 -13.26 -20.15 -4.97
CA ALA A 47 -14.37 -19.41 -5.57
C ALA A 47 -15.25 -18.67 -4.53
N GLY A 48 -14.64 -18.07 -3.50
CA GLY A 48 -15.36 -17.35 -2.45
C GLY A 48 -14.49 -16.93 -1.28
N GLU A 49 -15.08 -16.14 -0.37
CA GLU A 49 -14.44 -15.64 0.85
C GLU A 49 -14.79 -16.53 2.06
N PRO A 50 -13.85 -16.75 2.99
CA PRO A 50 -12.51 -16.16 3.15
C PRO A 50 -11.38 -16.83 2.35
N GLY A 51 -11.65 -17.70 1.38
CA GLY A 51 -10.66 -18.32 0.52
C GLY A 51 -9.76 -19.34 1.22
N LEU A 52 -10.34 -20.10 2.14
CA LEU A 52 -9.67 -21.13 2.92
C LEU A 52 -10.20 -22.51 2.55
N ASP A 53 -9.38 -23.56 2.72
CA ASP A 53 -9.81 -24.93 2.58
C ASP A 53 -10.88 -25.24 3.64
N PRO A 54 -12.13 -25.59 3.27
CA PRO A 54 -13.18 -25.90 4.24
C PRO A 54 -12.96 -27.23 4.97
N ARG A 55 -12.06 -28.08 4.46
CA ARG A 55 -11.74 -29.40 5.05
C ARG A 55 -10.23 -29.61 5.09
N PRO A 56 -9.48 -28.79 5.83
CA PRO A 56 -8.02 -28.86 5.81
C PRO A 56 -7.50 -30.14 6.48
N HIS A 57 -6.52 -30.79 5.85
CA HIS A 57 -5.91 -32.02 6.34
C HIS A 57 -4.40 -31.86 6.48
N GLY A 58 -3.79 -32.57 7.44
CA GLY A 58 -2.35 -32.57 7.64
C GLY A 58 -1.76 -31.16 7.69
N PRO A 59 -0.71 -30.84 6.90
CA PRO A 59 -0.11 -29.51 6.87
C PRO A 59 -1.07 -28.40 6.42
N GLY A 60 -2.15 -28.70 5.67
CA GLY A 60 -3.17 -27.73 5.26
C GLY A 60 -3.85 -27.06 6.44
N ARG A 61 -3.97 -27.74 7.59
CA ARG A 61 -4.49 -27.16 8.84
C ARG A 61 -3.60 -26.02 9.33
N VAL A 62 -2.28 -26.22 9.30
CA VAL A 62 -1.31 -25.19 9.67
C VAL A 62 -1.34 -24.02 8.69
N LEU A 63 -1.49 -24.30 7.39
CA LEU A 63 -1.58 -23.25 6.37
C LEU A 63 -2.84 -22.40 6.57
N ASN A 64 -4.01 -22.99 6.78
CA ASN A 64 -5.22 -22.25 7.10
C ASN A 64 -5.05 -21.39 8.35
N PHE A 65 -4.48 -21.97 9.43
CA PHE A 65 -4.17 -21.22 10.65
C PHE A 65 -3.28 -20.00 10.36
N LEU A 66 -2.17 -20.18 9.64
CA LEU A 66 -1.22 -19.10 9.35
C LEU A 66 -1.82 -18.05 8.42
N LEU A 67 -2.58 -18.44 7.39
CA LEU A 67 -3.27 -17.51 6.51
C LEU A 67 -4.26 -16.64 7.29
N THR A 68 -5.06 -17.26 8.14
CA THR A 68 -6.03 -16.56 8.98
C THR A 68 -5.31 -15.62 9.95
N MET A 69 -4.27 -16.11 10.64
CA MET A 69 -3.56 -15.31 11.65
C MET A 69 -2.74 -14.16 11.09
N LEU A 70 -2.14 -14.32 9.91
CA LEU A 70 -1.12 -13.38 9.42
C LEU A 70 -1.51 -12.62 8.16
N VAL A 71 -2.48 -13.10 7.38
CA VAL A 71 -2.79 -12.55 6.05
C VAL A 71 -4.20 -11.99 5.98
N ASN A 72 -5.21 -12.82 6.27
CA ASN A 72 -6.61 -12.43 6.11
C ASN A 72 -6.97 -11.25 7.01
N ASN A 73 -7.70 -10.28 6.46
CA ASN A 73 -8.09 -9.03 7.12
C ASN A 73 -6.94 -8.11 7.56
N ARG A 74 -5.68 -8.35 7.14
CA ARG A 74 -4.52 -7.48 7.45
C ARG A 74 -3.97 -6.74 6.23
N ALA A 75 -4.15 -7.31 5.04
CA ALA A 75 -3.60 -6.73 3.82
C ALA A 75 -4.27 -5.41 3.42
N TYR A 76 -5.62 -5.37 3.40
CA TYR A 76 -6.37 -4.19 2.96
C TYR A 76 -6.21 -2.96 3.88
N PRO A 77 -6.09 -3.09 5.24
CA PRO A 77 -5.86 -1.92 6.08
C PRO A 77 -4.52 -1.25 5.80
N VAL A 78 -3.46 -2.04 5.55
CA VAL A 78 -2.17 -1.47 5.14
C VAL A 78 -2.28 -0.74 3.81
N PHE A 79 -3.01 -1.33 2.84
CA PHE A 79 -3.21 -0.70 1.55
C PHE A 79 -3.96 0.64 1.68
N GLY A 80 -5.04 0.69 2.46
CA GLY A 80 -5.79 1.91 2.76
C GLY A 80 -4.94 2.97 3.46
N LEU A 81 -4.17 2.57 4.47
CA LEU A 81 -3.23 3.45 5.18
C LEU A 81 -2.19 4.04 4.20
N MET A 82 -1.59 3.19 3.36
CA MET A 82 -0.58 3.62 2.38
C MET A 82 -1.19 4.47 1.25
N PHE A 83 -2.46 4.26 0.91
CA PHE A 83 -3.17 5.11 -0.02
C PHE A 83 -3.33 6.53 0.54
N GLY A 84 -3.82 6.68 1.78
CA GLY A 84 -3.93 7.96 2.48
C GLY A 84 -2.57 8.65 2.64
N TYR A 85 -1.54 7.89 3.00
CA TYR A 85 -0.16 8.37 3.08
C TYR A 85 0.31 8.94 1.74
N GLY A 86 0.04 8.24 0.64
CA GLY A 86 0.40 8.64 -0.72
C GLY A 86 -0.32 9.90 -1.20
N LEU A 87 -1.56 10.18 -0.76
CA LEU A 87 -2.27 11.43 -1.08
C LEU A 87 -1.49 12.64 -0.56
N VAL A 88 -1.01 12.60 0.68
CA VAL A 88 -0.22 13.68 1.28
C VAL A 88 1.14 13.82 0.60
N GLN A 89 1.83 12.71 0.33
CA GLN A 89 3.10 12.74 -0.40
C GLN A 89 2.96 13.38 -1.78
N LEU A 90 1.90 13.03 -2.52
CA LEU A 90 1.63 13.64 -3.82
C LEU A 90 1.31 15.13 -3.72
N ALA A 91 0.54 15.53 -2.71
CA ALA A 91 0.23 16.94 -2.46
C ALA A 91 1.50 17.77 -2.15
N ARG A 92 2.45 17.19 -1.40
CA ARG A 92 3.73 17.84 -1.04
C ARG A 92 4.71 17.93 -2.22
N SER A 93 4.86 16.86 -3.00
CA SER A 93 5.84 16.83 -4.10
C SER A 93 5.60 17.92 -5.14
N ARG A 94 4.37 18.39 -5.28
CA ARG A 94 3.99 19.47 -6.19
C ARG A 94 4.29 20.85 -5.63
N SER A 95 4.39 21.01 -4.30
CA SER A 95 4.81 22.28 -3.69
C SER A 95 6.30 22.54 -3.91
N ALA A 96 7.12 21.51 -3.83
CA ALA A 96 8.55 21.62 -4.04
C ALA A 96 8.94 21.96 -5.49
N SER A 97 8.14 21.52 -6.48
CA SER A 97 8.42 21.79 -7.90
C SER A 97 8.10 23.22 -8.33
N THR A 98 7.40 24.01 -7.50
CA THR A 98 7.04 25.41 -7.78
C THR A 98 7.90 26.44 -7.03
N GLY A 99 9.00 26.00 -6.38
CA GLY A 99 10.00 26.90 -5.78
C GLY A 99 9.57 27.65 -4.51
N TYR A 100 8.38 27.37 -3.96
CA TYR A 100 7.93 27.99 -2.72
C TYR A 100 8.44 27.25 -1.48
N PRO A 101 9.02 27.96 -0.50
CA PRO A 101 9.52 27.34 0.73
C PRO A 101 8.36 26.68 1.50
N THR A 102 8.48 25.38 1.72
CA THR A 102 7.63 24.68 2.68
C THR A 102 8.15 24.98 4.08
N THR A 103 7.43 25.75 4.87
CA THR A 103 7.76 25.92 6.29
C THR A 103 7.71 24.56 6.99
N SER A 104 8.72 24.25 7.78
CA SER A 104 8.93 22.99 8.49
C SER A 104 7.89 22.67 9.59
N ALA A 105 6.96 23.56 9.86
CA ALA A 105 5.82 23.32 10.74
C ALA A 105 4.65 22.83 9.90
N GLY A 106 4.19 21.60 10.12
CA GLY A 106 3.17 20.82 9.38
C GLY A 106 1.80 21.47 9.10
N GLY A 107 1.72 22.76 9.02
CA GLY A 107 0.52 23.50 8.64
C GLY A 107 0.47 23.68 7.12
N PHE A 108 -0.56 23.14 6.46
CA PHE A 108 -1.01 23.63 5.17
C PHE A 108 -1.60 25.04 5.39
N THR A 109 -0.72 26.04 5.63
CA THR A 109 -1.20 27.41 5.74
C THR A 109 -1.71 27.88 4.38
N ALA A 110 -2.90 28.45 4.40
CA ALA A 110 -3.65 29.00 3.26
C ALA A 110 -2.99 30.25 2.60
N VAL A 111 -1.70 30.47 2.79
CA VAL A 111 -0.99 31.69 2.36
C VAL A 111 -0.34 31.57 0.98
N ALA A 112 -0.33 30.40 0.36
CA ALA A 112 0.07 30.32 -1.06
C ALA A 112 -1.15 30.64 -1.92
N GLY A 113 -1.08 31.71 -2.69
CA GLY A 113 -2.18 32.29 -3.50
C GLY A 113 -3.13 31.26 -4.09
N GLY A 114 -4.43 31.56 -4.05
CA GLY A 114 -5.54 30.62 -4.32
C GLY A 114 -5.41 29.73 -5.57
N GLY A 115 -4.56 30.11 -6.54
CA GLY A 115 -4.26 29.35 -7.74
C GLY A 115 -3.49 28.05 -7.53
N LEU A 116 -2.51 28.00 -6.60
CA LEU A 116 -1.70 26.80 -6.34
C LEU A 116 -2.48 25.74 -5.55
N ALA A 117 -3.32 26.17 -4.62
CA ALA A 117 -4.20 25.27 -3.85
C ALA A 117 -5.24 24.62 -4.76
N SER A 118 -5.82 25.39 -5.70
CA SER A 118 -6.79 24.90 -6.68
C SER A 118 -6.16 23.93 -7.68
N ALA A 119 -4.95 24.21 -8.18
CA ALA A 119 -4.22 23.32 -9.08
C ALA A 119 -3.89 21.96 -8.43
N ARG A 120 -3.45 21.95 -7.17
CA ARG A 120 -3.21 20.71 -6.41
C ARG A 120 -4.49 19.89 -6.24
N ARG A 121 -5.57 20.55 -5.81
CA ARG A 121 -6.88 19.91 -5.65
C ARG A 121 -7.34 19.28 -6.96
N ARG A 122 -7.23 20.01 -8.07
CA ARG A 122 -7.58 19.50 -9.40
C ARG A 122 -6.80 18.24 -9.79
N ILE A 123 -5.48 18.22 -9.57
CA ILE A 123 -4.65 17.05 -9.89
C ILE A 123 -5.03 15.84 -9.04
N LEU A 124 -5.27 16.04 -7.73
CA LEU A 124 -5.71 14.96 -6.85
C LEU A 124 -7.08 14.42 -7.27
N LEU A 125 -8.03 15.30 -7.59
CA LEU A 125 -9.35 14.90 -8.07
C LEU A 125 -9.24 14.13 -9.39
N GLN A 126 -8.50 14.65 -10.38
CA GLN A 126 -8.30 13.96 -11.66
C GLN A 126 -7.68 12.58 -11.47
N ARG A 127 -6.64 12.46 -10.61
CA ARG A 127 -6.02 11.17 -10.28
C ARG A 127 -7.02 10.21 -9.64
N ASN A 128 -7.78 10.66 -8.67
CA ASN A 128 -8.72 9.81 -7.94
C ASN A 128 -9.92 9.43 -8.83
N THR A 129 -10.41 10.33 -9.69
CA THR A 129 -11.41 9.99 -10.73
C THR A 129 -10.86 8.95 -11.72
N ALA A 130 -9.61 9.10 -12.15
CA ALA A 130 -8.98 8.08 -12.99
C ALA A 130 -8.88 6.73 -12.26
N LEU A 131 -8.61 6.72 -10.95
CA LEU A 131 -8.61 5.48 -10.15
C LEU A 131 -10.01 4.85 -10.08
N VAL A 132 -11.10 5.63 -10.02
CA VAL A 132 -12.46 5.08 -10.10
C VAL A 132 -12.68 4.37 -11.43
N VAL A 133 -12.27 4.99 -12.55
CA VAL A 133 -12.37 4.38 -13.89
C VAL A 133 -11.53 3.11 -14.01
N PHE A 134 -10.28 3.15 -13.50
CA PHE A 134 -9.41 1.97 -13.46
C PHE A 134 -10.01 0.87 -12.60
N GLY A 135 -10.57 1.21 -11.43
CA GLY A 135 -11.21 0.26 -10.54
C GLY A 135 -12.46 -0.35 -11.15
N PHE A 136 -13.28 0.44 -11.83
CA PHE A 136 -14.44 -0.09 -12.57
C PHE A 136 -13.98 -1.08 -13.65
N ALA A 137 -12.99 -0.71 -14.46
CA ALA A 137 -12.45 -1.59 -15.50
C ALA A 137 -11.82 -2.86 -14.90
N HIS A 138 -11.04 -2.74 -13.81
CA HIS A 138 -10.44 -3.87 -13.13
C HIS A 138 -11.51 -4.75 -12.47
N GLY A 139 -12.44 -4.16 -11.73
CA GLY A 139 -13.50 -4.87 -11.03
C GLY A 139 -14.42 -5.66 -11.95
N THR A 140 -14.75 -5.11 -13.11
CA THR A 140 -15.63 -5.76 -14.08
C THR A 140 -14.90 -6.74 -15.00
N LEU A 141 -13.71 -6.40 -15.48
CA LEU A 141 -12.99 -7.23 -16.45
C LEU A 141 -12.15 -8.34 -15.83
N LEU A 142 -11.62 -8.13 -14.60
CA LEU A 142 -10.66 -9.05 -14.00
C LEU A 142 -11.15 -9.67 -12.69
N TYR A 143 -11.43 -8.86 -11.66
CA TYR A 143 -11.74 -9.34 -10.32
C TYR A 143 -12.62 -8.35 -9.54
N PHE A 144 -13.82 -8.79 -9.12
CA PHE A 144 -14.82 -7.92 -8.46
C PHE A 144 -14.35 -7.29 -7.15
N GLY A 145 -13.46 -7.98 -6.41
CA GLY A 145 -12.83 -7.51 -5.17
C GLY A 145 -11.83 -6.37 -5.38
N ASP A 146 -12.22 -5.36 -6.17
CA ASP A 146 -11.43 -4.19 -6.51
C ASP A 146 -11.43 -3.15 -5.39
N PHE A 147 -10.24 -2.76 -4.97
CA PHE A 147 -10.05 -1.66 -4.03
C PHE A 147 -9.76 -0.32 -4.71
N LEU A 148 -9.37 -0.31 -6.00
CA LEU A 148 -8.95 0.91 -6.69
C LEU A 148 -10.12 1.89 -6.88
N GLY A 149 -11.28 1.38 -7.27
CA GLY A 149 -12.49 2.17 -7.46
C GLY A 149 -12.96 2.80 -6.14
N ALA A 150 -13.07 1.99 -5.10
CA ALA A 150 -13.45 2.45 -3.77
C ALA A 150 -12.46 3.49 -3.22
N TYR A 151 -11.16 3.24 -3.31
CA TYR A 151 -10.14 4.21 -2.90
C TYR A 151 -10.10 5.45 -3.80
N GLY A 152 -10.49 5.34 -5.06
CA GLY A 152 -10.73 6.51 -5.91
C GLY A 152 -11.83 7.42 -5.34
N ILE A 153 -12.98 6.85 -4.97
CA ILE A 153 -14.10 7.56 -4.34
C ILE A 153 -13.67 8.15 -2.98
N VAL A 154 -13.09 7.34 -2.10
CA VAL A 154 -12.54 7.77 -0.81
C VAL A 154 -11.49 8.87 -1.00
N GLY A 155 -10.64 8.78 -2.01
CA GLY A 155 -9.64 9.79 -2.35
C GLY A 155 -10.25 11.11 -2.81
N ILE A 156 -11.38 11.09 -3.54
CA ILE A 156 -12.14 12.28 -3.89
C ILE A 156 -12.69 12.94 -2.62
N LEU A 157 -13.39 12.17 -1.77
CA LEU A 157 -13.93 12.67 -0.49
C LEU A 157 -12.81 13.19 0.41
N ALA A 158 -11.72 12.48 0.55
CA ALA A 158 -10.56 12.92 1.33
C ALA A 158 -9.95 14.22 0.78
N THR A 159 -9.87 14.37 -0.54
CA THR A 159 -9.35 15.59 -1.19
C THR A 159 -10.26 16.78 -0.97
N LEU A 160 -11.58 16.58 -0.97
CA LEU A 160 -12.57 17.64 -0.81
C LEU A 160 -12.77 18.06 0.65
N VAL A 161 -12.81 17.09 1.56
CA VAL A 161 -13.25 17.30 2.95
C VAL A 161 -12.09 17.22 3.95
N ILE A 162 -11.21 16.22 3.83
CA ILE A 162 -10.21 15.90 4.87
C ILE A 162 -8.93 16.72 4.68
N LEU A 163 -8.32 16.67 3.49
CA LEU A 163 -7.00 17.28 3.23
C LEU A 163 -6.95 18.80 3.49
N PRO A 164 -8.02 19.60 3.22
CA PRO A 164 -7.98 21.04 3.48
C PRO A 164 -7.97 21.41 4.96
N ARG A 165 -8.30 20.48 5.83
CA ARG A 165 -8.48 20.75 7.27
C ARG A 165 -7.15 20.82 8.02
N GLY A 166 -7.17 21.56 9.13
CA GLY A 166 -6.00 21.72 10.01
C GLY A 166 -5.73 20.50 10.90
N ASP A 167 -4.60 20.52 11.61
CA ASP A 167 -4.14 19.38 12.44
C ASP A 167 -5.09 19.01 13.59
N ARG A 168 -5.87 20.00 14.10
CA ARG A 168 -6.89 19.70 15.13
C ARG A 168 -7.97 18.78 14.59
N PHE A 169 -8.43 19.01 13.36
CA PHE A 169 -9.41 18.16 12.70
C PHE A 169 -8.84 16.75 12.44
N HIS A 170 -7.58 16.64 12.02
CA HIS A 170 -6.97 15.34 11.79
C HIS A 170 -6.80 14.50 13.05
N ARG A 171 -6.83 15.10 14.24
CA ARG A 171 -6.83 14.33 15.51
C ARG A 171 -8.14 13.59 15.78
N ILE A 172 -9.24 13.98 15.13
CA ILE A 172 -10.53 13.28 15.23
C ILE A 172 -10.39 11.81 14.83
N VAL A 173 -9.53 11.48 13.84
CA VAL A 173 -9.31 10.09 13.44
C VAL A 173 -8.82 9.20 14.59
N LEU A 174 -8.09 9.74 15.56
CA LEU A 174 -7.65 8.99 16.74
C LEU A 174 -8.82 8.65 17.67
N TRP A 175 -9.82 9.56 17.77
CA TRP A 175 -11.05 9.29 18.53
C TRP A 175 -11.92 8.26 17.82
N LEU A 176 -12.03 8.32 16.48
CA LEU A 176 -12.71 7.29 15.70
C LEU A 176 -12.03 5.93 15.86
N TRP A 177 -10.69 5.90 15.88
CA TRP A 177 -9.92 4.68 16.13
C TRP A 177 -10.12 4.15 17.56
N LEU A 178 -10.23 5.03 18.55
CA LEU A 178 -10.59 4.66 19.92
C LEU A 178 -12.00 4.09 20.00
N LEU A 179 -12.99 4.71 19.32
CA LEU A 179 -14.36 4.19 19.22
C LEU A 179 -14.39 2.79 18.60
N GLN A 180 -13.65 2.56 17.54
CA GLN A 180 -13.47 1.23 16.95
C GLN A 180 -12.84 0.22 17.94
N THR A 181 -11.99 0.67 18.86
CA THR A 181 -11.46 -0.19 19.92
C THR A 181 -12.55 -0.60 20.91
N VAL A 182 -13.48 0.31 21.21
CA VAL A 182 -14.65 -0.01 22.05
C VAL A 182 -15.56 -1.01 21.34
N ASP A 183 -15.81 -0.84 20.04
CA ASP A 183 -16.59 -1.79 19.24
C ASP A 183 -15.91 -3.18 19.24
N ALA A 184 -14.59 -3.23 19.02
CA ALA A 184 -13.83 -4.47 19.08
C ALA A 184 -13.97 -5.18 20.45
N LEU A 185 -13.97 -4.42 21.53
CA LEU A 185 -14.19 -4.96 22.89
C LEU A 185 -15.61 -5.51 23.04
N ILE A 186 -16.64 -4.77 22.61
CA ILE A 186 -18.03 -5.21 22.67
C ILE A 186 -18.24 -6.50 21.88
N PHE A 187 -17.72 -6.57 20.65
CA PHE A 187 -17.79 -7.78 19.84
C PHE A 187 -17.01 -8.95 20.47
N SER A 188 -15.87 -8.68 21.08
CA SER A 188 -15.09 -9.71 21.79
C SER A 188 -15.85 -10.26 23.02
N LEU A 189 -16.50 -9.39 23.80
CA LEU A 189 -17.32 -9.81 24.92
C LEU A 189 -18.52 -10.64 24.46
N ARG A 190 -19.19 -10.22 23.39
CA ARG A 190 -20.29 -10.99 22.76
C ARG A 190 -19.81 -12.36 22.27
N MET A 191 -18.65 -12.41 21.62
CA MET A 191 -18.05 -13.67 21.16
C MET A 191 -17.78 -14.61 22.35
N LEU A 192 -17.16 -14.10 23.41
CA LEU A 192 -16.88 -14.88 24.63
C LEU A 192 -18.16 -15.38 25.28
N TRP A 193 -19.21 -14.56 25.32
CA TRP A 193 -20.51 -14.95 25.86
C TRP A 193 -21.16 -16.08 25.03
N LEU A 194 -21.15 -15.97 23.70
CA LEU A 194 -21.66 -17.02 22.81
C LEU A 194 -20.84 -18.30 22.96
N TRP A 195 -19.52 -18.19 23.04
CA TRP A 195 -18.63 -19.33 23.20
C TRP A 195 -18.82 -20.04 24.55
N ALA A 196 -19.00 -19.28 25.64
CA ALA A 196 -19.25 -19.85 26.97
C ALA A 196 -20.59 -20.62 27.05
N GLY A 197 -21.58 -20.26 26.26
CA GLY A 197 -22.87 -20.95 26.16
C GLY A 197 -22.96 -21.97 25.02
N ASP A 198 -21.85 -22.32 24.37
CA ASP A 198 -21.81 -23.21 23.22
C ASP A 198 -21.71 -24.68 23.67
N ASP A 199 -22.85 -25.35 23.76
CA ASP A 199 -22.94 -26.77 24.09
C ASP A 199 -22.92 -27.69 22.86
N SER A 200 -22.60 -27.13 21.68
CA SER A 200 -22.76 -27.87 20.42
C SER A 200 -21.68 -28.93 20.24
N THR A 201 -22.11 -30.13 19.97
CA THR A 201 -21.29 -31.25 19.46
C THR A 201 -21.11 -31.18 17.94
N THR A 202 -21.73 -30.21 17.27
CA THR A 202 -21.72 -30.08 15.82
C THR A 202 -20.39 -29.41 15.38
N VAL A 203 -19.71 -30.07 14.44
CA VAL A 203 -18.48 -29.57 13.85
C VAL A 203 -18.83 -28.47 12.85
N SER A 204 -18.72 -27.21 13.27
CA SER A 204 -18.76 -26.11 12.34
C SER A 204 -17.42 -25.96 11.64
N THR A 205 -17.45 -26.01 10.34
CA THR A 205 -16.29 -25.70 9.49
C THR A 205 -16.44 -24.29 8.93
N ILE A 206 -15.32 -23.64 8.59
CA ILE A 206 -15.38 -22.40 7.83
C ILE A 206 -15.99 -22.71 6.46
N THR A 207 -17.08 -22.03 6.16
CA THR A 207 -17.73 -22.13 4.85
C THR A 207 -17.35 -20.93 4.02
N ASN A 208 -16.75 -21.16 2.85
CA ASN A 208 -16.55 -20.10 1.88
C ASN A 208 -17.89 -19.63 1.32
N ARG A 209 -18.17 -18.34 1.44
CA ARG A 209 -19.30 -17.73 0.75
C ARG A 209 -18.95 -17.67 -0.73
N THR A 210 -19.62 -18.47 -1.54
CA THR A 210 -19.36 -18.53 -2.98
C THR A 210 -19.69 -17.21 -3.66
N ASP A 211 -18.74 -16.70 -4.42
CA ASP A 211 -18.91 -15.51 -5.26
C ASP A 211 -19.29 -15.95 -6.67
N PRO A 212 -20.47 -15.55 -7.18
CA PRO A 212 -20.99 -15.99 -8.48
C PRO A 212 -20.00 -15.82 -9.62
N SER A 213 -19.28 -14.67 -9.68
CA SER A 213 -18.33 -14.41 -10.75
C SER A 213 -17.12 -15.34 -10.75
N LEU A 214 -16.67 -15.81 -9.56
CA LEU A 214 -15.56 -16.75 -9.43
C LEU A 214 -15.99 -18.19 -9.75
N ALA A 215 -17.26 -18.53 -9.49
CA ALA A 215 -17.84 -19.84 -9.76
C ALA A 215 -18.37 -20.00 -11.19
N ALA A 216 -18.38 -18.95 -12.00
CA ALA A 216 -18.96 -18.93 -13.35
C ALA A 216 -18.22 -19.87 -14.31
N HIS A 217 -18.97 -20.55 -15.19
CA HIS A 217 -18.44 -21.48 -16.20
C HIS A 217 -18.07 -20.82 -17.54
N SER A 218 -18.25 -19.51 -17.69
CA SER A 218 -17.83 -18.77 -18.87
C SER A 218 -17.40 -17.35 -18.50
N TYR A 219 -16.52 -16.75 -19.32
CA TYR A 219 -16.09 -15.36 -19.10
C TYR A 219 -17.26 -14.38 -19.19
N GLY A 220 -18.17 -14.57 -20.16
CA GLY A 220 -19.33 -13.69 -20.31
C GLY A 220 -20.24 -13.70 -19.08
N ARG A 221 -20.52 -14.88 -18.50
CA ARG A 221 -21.29 -14.99 -17.25
C ARG A 221 -20.53 -14.35 -16.08
N SER A 222 -19.25 -14.67 -15.92
CA SER A 222 -18.39 -14.08 -14.89
C SER A 222 -18.33 -12.54 -14.97
N LEU A 223 -18.30 -11.97 -16.19
CA LEU A 223 -18.35 -10.52 -16.41
C LEU A 223 -19.69 -9.91 -15.93
N LEU A 224 -20.82 -10.54 -16.26
CA LEU A 224 -22.14 -10.06 -15.84
C LEU A 224 -22.30 -10.11 -14.33
N ASP A 225 -21.84 -11.19 -13.70
CA ASP A 225 -21.86 -11.34 -12.24
C ASP A 225 -20.96 -10.26 -11.58
N ARG A 226 -19.75 -9.99 -12.10
CA ARG A 226 -18.87 -8.92 -11.60
C ARG A 226 -19.48 -7.53 -11.73
N LEU A 227 -20.27 -7.25 -12.75
CA LEU A 227 -21.00 -5.97 -12.88
C LEU A 227 -21.99 -5.75 -11.74
N GLN A 228 -22.54 -6.83 -11.16
CA GLN A 228 -23.44 -6.77 -10.02
C GLN A 228 -22.67 -6.77 -8.68
N GLU A 229 -21.61 -7.54 -8.57
CA GLU A 229 -20.80 -7.69 -7.36
C GLU A 229 -19.95 -6.45 -7.08
N TRP A 230 -19.35 -5.82 -8.12
CA TRP A 230 -18.44 -4.69 -7.94
C TRP A 230 -19.03 -3.46 -7.23
N PRO A 231 -20.24 -2.99 -7.52
CA PRO A 231 -20.85 -1.88 -6.78
C PRO A 231 -21.08 -2.22 -5.30
N VAL A 232 -21.52 -3.44 -5.01
CA VAL A 232 -21.75 -3.92 -3.64
C VAL A 232 -20.43 -3.98 -2.89
N HIS A 233 -19.40 -4.62 -3.46
CA HIS A 233 -18.06 -4.67 -2.88
C HIS A 233 -17.49 -3.25 -2.68
N THR A 234 -17.62 -2.38 -3.67
CA THR A 234 -17.18 -0.97 -3.56
C THR A 234 -17.83 -0.28 -2.36
N ALA A 235 -19.13 -0.49 -2.15
CA ALA A 235 -19.85 0.09 -1.01
C ALA A 235 -19.33 -0.42 0.34
N THR A 236 -18.98 -1.71 0.45
CA THR A 236 -18.42 -2.29 1.69
C THR A 236 -17.01 -1.77 2.01
N VAL A 237 -16.28 -1.27 1.02
CA VAL A 237 -14.93 -0.68 1.20
C VAL A 237 -14.97 0.80 1.58
N LEU A 238 -16.06 1.53 1.34
CA LEU A 238 -16.15 2.97 1.66
C LEU A 238 -15.88 3.31 3.15
N PRO A 239 -16.31 2.51 4.15
CA PRO A 239 -15.97 2.74 5.56
C PRO A 239 -14.46 2.78 5.86
N PHE A 240 -13.62 2.21 5.00
CA PHE A 240 -12.15 2.28 5.15
C PHE A 240 -11.59 3.70 4.98
N ILE A 241 -12.46 4.71 4.74
CA ILE A 241 -12.08 6.12 4.81
C ILE A 241 -11.38 6.45 6.14
N ILE A 242 -11.73 5.79 7.24
CA ILE A 242 -11.11 5.99 8.56
C ILE A 242 -9.63 5.57 8.51
N ILE A 243 -9.32 4.42 7.92
CA ILE A 243 -7.94 3.91 7.75
C ILE A 243 -7.15 4.82 6.79
N VAL A 244 -7.78 5.26 5.70
CA VAL A 244 -7.19 6.23 4.76
C VAL A 244 -6.89 7.55 5.49
N TRP A 245 -7.80 8.02 6.34
CA TRP A 245 -7.60 9.23 7.14
C TRP A 245 -6.47 9.06 8.17
N LEU A 246 -6.37 7.88 8.80
CA LEU A 246 -5.23 7.54 9.66
C LEU A 246 -3.90 7.62 8.88
N GLY A 247 -3.88 7.13 7.64
CA GLY A 247 -2.74 7.26 6.72
C GLY A 247 -2.39 8.72 6.40
N ILE A 248 -3.39 9.56 6.16
CA ILE A 248 -3.21 11.01 5.98
C ILE A 248 -2.60 11.64 7.23
N TRP A 249 -3.13 11.32 8.42
CA TRP A 249 -2.61 11.81 9.69
C TRP A 249 -1.14 11.38 9.92
N ALA A 250 -0.82 10.10 9.65
CA ALA A 250 0.53 9.57 9.78
C ALA A 250 1.52 10.24 8.81
N ALA A 251 1.09 10.50 7.57
CA ALA A 251 1.90 11.17 6.57
C ALA A 251 2.15 12.65 6.93
N ARG A 252 1.14 13.34 7.48
CA ARG A 252 1.31 14.73 7.95
C ARG A 252 2.38 14.83 9.02
N ARG A 253 2.58 13.78 9.81
CA ARG A 253 3.63 13.65 10.83
C ARG A 253 4.91 12.99 10.35
N ARG A 254 5.01 12.62 9.07
CA ARG A 254 6.15 11.95 8.43
C ARG A 254 6.59 10.66 9.13
N LEU A 255 5.66 9.92 9.76
CA LEU A 255 6.00 8.77 10.60
C LEU A 255 6.84 7.70 9.87
N LEU A 256 6.59 7.47 8.57
CA LEU A 256 7.33 6.51 7.75
C LEU A 256 8.43 7.17 6.88
N GLU A 257 8.48 8.49 6.80
CA GLU A 257 9.57 9.22 6.13
C GLU A 257 10.74 9.40 7.09
N GLU A 258 10.45 9.64 8.39
CA GLU A 258 11.42 9.86 9.46
C GLU A 258 11.22 8.84 10.59
N PRO A 259 11.30 7.51 10.30
CA PRO A 259 10.92 6.48 11.26
C PRO A 259 11.85 6.41 12.48
N ALA A 260 13.10 6.87 12.36
CA ALA A 260 14.04 6.94 13.47
C ALA A 260 13.59 7.95 14.54
N ALA A 261 13.04 9.11 14.13
CA ALA A 261 12.51 10.13 15.03
C ALA A 261 11.25 9.67 15.76
N HIS A 262 10.49 8.72 15.19
CA HIS A 262 9.23 8.22 15.73
C HIS A 262 9.32 6.79 16.28
N ARG A 263 10.52 6.28 16.55
CA ARG A 263 10.79 4.88 16.91
C ARG A 263 9.94 4.37 18.08
N THR A 264 9.78 5.17 19.14
CA THR A 264 8.99 4.79 20.32
C THR A 264 7.51 4.61 19.98
N LEU A 265 6.92 5.53 19.21
CA LEU A 265 5.54 5.44 18.76
C LEU A 265 5.35 4.20 17.87
N LEU A 266 6.22 4.03 16.86
CA LEU A 266 6.16 2.89 15.93
C LEU A 266 6.29 1.55 16.67
N ARG A 267 7.16 1.45 17.70
CA ARG A 267 7.27 0.23 18.54
C ARG A 267 5.99 -0.04 19.32
N ARG A 268 5.39 0.98 19.93
CA ARG A 268 4.12 0.83 20.69
C ARG A 268 3.01 0.38 19.74
N VAL A 269 2.85 1.03 18.58
CA VAL A 269 1.83 0.68 17.58
C VAL A 269 2.06 -0.73 17.03
N ALA A 270 3.30 -1.10 16.72
CA ALA A 270 3.62 -2.45 16.23
C ALA A 270 3.28 -3.51 17.28
N PHE A 271 3.70 -3.33 18.54
CA PHE A 271 3.45 -4.31 19.59
C PHE A 271 1.96 -4.42 19.95
N SER A 272 1.29 -3.30 20.24
CA SER A 272 -0.12 -3.31 20.62
C SER A 272 -1.02 -3.79 19.49
N GLY A 273 -0.77 -3.31 18.27
CA GLY A 273 -1.57 -3.71 17.10
C GLY A 273 -1.39 -5.19 16.74
N LEU A 274 -0.16 -5.74 16.86
CA LEU A 274 0.04 -7.18 16.69
C LEU A 274 -0.63 -7.98 17.80
N ALA A 275 -0.49 -7.55 19.06
CA ALA A 275 -1.12 -8.25 20.18
C ALA A 275 -2.65 -8.31 20.02
N ILE A 276 -3.30 -7.18 19.73
CA ILE A 276 -4.75 -7.11 19.47
C ILE A 276 -5.13 -8.03 18.30
N SER A 277 -4.39 -7.93 17.18
CA SER A 277 -4.69 -8.71 15.99
C SER A 277 -4.51 -10.22 16.17
N LEU A 278 -3.47 -10.64 16.89
CA LEU A 278 -3.20 -12.05 17.13
C LEU A 278 -4.19 -12.63 18.14
N LEU A 279 -4.45 -11.93 19.25
CA LEU A 279 -5.39 -12.39 20.28
C LEU A 279 -6.83 -12.46 19.73
N GLY A 280 -7.28 -11.42 19.02
CA GLY A 280 -8.62 -11.39 18.44
C GLY A 280 -8.80 -12.33 17.25
N GLY A 281 -7.73 -12.62 16.51
CA GLY A 281 -7.76 -13.56 15.38
C GLY A 281 -7.64 -15.03 15.77
N LEU A 282 -7.10 -15.34 16.95
CA LEU A 282 -6.77 -16.70 17.37
C LEU A 282 -7.96 -17.66 17.38
N PRO A 283 -9.14 -17.32 17.95
CA PRO A 283 -10.28 -18.23 17.98
C PRO A 283 -10.72 -18.64 16.56
N TYR A 284 -10.88 -17.67 15.65
CA TYR A 284 -11.25 -17.92 14.28
C TYR A 284 -10.19 -18.72 13.51
N ALA A 285 -8.90 -18.49 13.79
CA ALA A 285 -7.81 -19.28 13.20
C ALA A 285 -7.81 -20.73 13.66
N LEU A 286 -8.18 -21.00 14.92
CA LEU A 286 -8.34 -22.37 15.42
C LEU A 286 -9.50 -23.09 14.75
N VAL A 287 -10.63 -22.40 14.53
CA VAL A 287 -11.76 -22.95 13.74
C VAL A 287 -11.31 -23.22 12.30
N SER A 288 -10.58 -22.29 11.67
CA SER A 288 -10.10 -22.46 10.29
C SER A 288 -9.14 -23.64 10.10
N ALA A 289 -8.43 -23.99 11.15
CA ALA A 289 -7.54 -25.15 11.21
C ALA A 289 -8.28 -26.45 11.55
N GLY A 290 -9.59 -26.40 11.86
CA GLY A 290 -10.34 -27.54 12.38
C GLY A 290 -9.84 -28.02 13.77
N ALA A 291 -9.23 -27.11 14.56
CA ALA A 291 -8.76 -27.40 15.90
C ALA A 291 -9.77 -27.00 17.00
N LEU A 292 -10.73 -26.15 16.66
CA LEU A 292 -11.81 -25.69 17.52
C LEU A 292 -13.13 -25.90 16.78
N HIS A 293 -14.12 -26.48 17.48
CA HIS A 293 -15.45 -26.77 16.97
C HIS A 293 -16.47 -26.04 17.82
N VAL A 294 -17.27 -25.20 17.20
CA VAL A 294 -18.29 -24.37 17.83
C VAL A 294 -19.48 -24.22 16.87
N ASN A 295 -20.62 -23.74 17.34
CA ASN A 295 -21.78 -23.51 16.47
C ASN A 295 -21.58 -22.34 15.49
N THR A 296 -22.45 -22.24 14.49
CA THR A 296 -22.36 -21.22 13.43
C THR A 296 -22.40 -19.79 13.99
N ALA A 297 -23.25 -19.51 15.00
CA ALA A 297 -23.36 -18.16 15.58
C ALA A 297 -22.06 -17.74 16.27
N THR A 298 -21.38 -18.68 16.93
CA THR A 298 -20.07 -18.46 17.55
C THR A 298 -18.99 -18.27 16.50
N VAL A 299 -19.00 -19.06 15.40
CA VAL A 299 -18.07 -18.84 14.25
C VAL A 299 -18.25 -17.45 13.65
N ASP A 300 -19.49 -17.02 13.43
CA ASP A 300 -19.79 -15.69 12.88
C ASP A 300 -19.26 -14.58 13.81
N ALA A 301 -19.50 -14.70 15.11
CA ALA A 301 -18.96 -13.76 16.09
C ALA A 301 -17.42 -13.73 16.08
N MET A 302 -16.75 -14.89 16.01
CA MET A 302 -15.30 -14.99 15.88
C MET A 302 -14.78 -14.35 14.60
N SER A 303 -15.49 -14.51 13.48
CA SER A 303 -15.13 -13.88 12.20
C SER A 303 -15.19 -12.36 12.26
N TRP A 304 -16.20 -11.78 12.92
CA TRP A 304 -16.31 -10.34 13.15
C TRP A 304 -15.17 -9.80 14.02
N VAL A 305 -14.86 -10.47 15.14
CA VAL A 305 -13.72 -10.09 16.00
C VAL A 305 -12.41 -10.17 15.22
N HIS A 306 -12.21 -11.24 14.44
CA HIS A 306 -11.06 -11.40 13.57
C HIS A 306 -10.94 -10.27 12.53
N ALA A 307 -12.05 -9.85 11.90
CA ALA A 307 -12.05 -8.78 10.91
C ALA A 307 -11.67 -7.43 11.54
N ILE A 308 -12.35 -7.04 12.64
CA ILE A 308 -12.09 -5.76 13.33
C ILE A 308 -10.66 -5.70 13.88
N THR A 309 -10.20 -6.77 14.58
CA THR A 309 -8.86 -6.82 15.16
C THR A 309 -7.76 -6.94 14.11
N GLY A 310 -8.07 -7.50 12.94
CA GLY A 310 -7.17 -7.57 11.78
C GLY A 310 -6.72 -6.20 11.28
N GLU A 311 -7.55 -5.17 11.40
CA GLU A 311 -7.21 -3.80 11.02
C GLU A 311 -6.04 -3.24 11.83
N TYR A 312 -5.98 -3.56 13.13
CA TYR A 312 -4.84 -3.20 14.00
C TYR A 312 -3.55 -3.90 13.56
N GLY A 313 -3.65 -5.16 13.12
CA GLY A 313 -2.55 -5.90 12.53
C GLY A 313 -1.99 -5.24 11.28
N GLY A 314 -2.86 -4.72 10.40
CA GLY A 314 -2.45 -3.97 9.23
C GLY A 314 -1.66 -2.71 9.58
N VAL A 315 -2.14 -1.90 10.52
CA VAL A 315 -1.43 -0.71 11.00
C VAL A 315 -0.10 -1.09 11.65
N ALA A 316 -0.06 -2.20 12.41
CA ALA A 316 1.15 -2.72 13.02
C ALA A 316 2.20 -3.15 11.97
N TYR A 317 1.80 -3.77 10.87
CA TYR A 317 2.70 -4.12 9.78
C TYR A 317 3.36 -2.88 9.16
N ALA A 318 2.60 -1.82 8.92
CA ALA A 318 3.18 -0.56 8.44
C ALA A 318 4.22 0.01 9.43
N ALA A 319 3.93 -0.06 10.73
CA ALA A 319 4.87 0.36 11.77
C ALA A 319 6.12 -0.53 11.81
N LEU A 320 5.98 -1.85 11.66
CA LEU A 320 7.11 -2.79 11.57
C LEU A 320 8.03 -2.50 10.40
N PHE A 321 7.47 -2.23 9.21
CA PHE A 321 8.28 -1.84 8.04
C PHE A 321 8.99 -0.50 8.27
N GLY A 322 8.35 0.46 8.94
CA GLY A 322 8.99 1.69 9.39
C GLY A 322 10.18 1.42 10.31
N LEU A 323 10.01 0.55 11.33
CA LEU A 323 11.08 0.16 12.26
C LEU A 323 12.20 -0.61 11.57
N LEU A 324 11.88 -1.48 10.61
CA LEU A 324 12.87 -2.20 9.82
C LEU A 324 13.76 -1.21 9.06
N VAL A 325 13.16 -0.25 8.37
CA VAL A 325 13.92 0.78 7.64
C VAL A 325 14.76 1.62 8.60
N ALA A 326 14.22 2.02 9.77
CA ALA A 326 14.98 2.75 10.77
C ALA A 326 16.21 1.98 11.27
N ARG A 327 16.14 0.64 11.35
CA ARG A 327 17.30 -0.20 11.70
C ARG A 327 18.32 -0.27 10.58
N LEU A 328 17.88 -0.41 9.34
CA LEU A 328 18.76 -0.54 8.17
C LEU A 328 19.50 0.76 7.85
N THR A 329 18.87 1.91 8.11
CA THR A 329 19.48 3.24 7.89
C THR A 329 20.34 3.71 9.07
N ALA A 330 20.29 3.05 10.23
CA ALA A 330 21.10 3.34 11.41
C ALA A 330 22.49 2.66 11.33
N THR A 331 23.17 2.68 10.19
CA THR A 331 24.52 2.09 10.07
C THR A 331 25.54 2.95 10.84
N PRO A 332 26.44 2.34 11.67
CA PRO A 332 27.45 3.07 12.41
C PRO A 332 28.67 3.35 11.54
N ASN A 333 28.64 4.37 10.69
CA ASN A 333 29.84 4.91 10.04
C ASN A 333 29.68 6.36 9.63
N HIS A 334 29.44 7.22 10.63
CA HIS A 334 29.94 8.60 10.59
C HIS A 334 30.49 8.92 11.98
N ARG A 335 31.72 8.45 12.26
CA ARG A 335 32.56 9.21 13.19
C ARG A 335 32.71 10.59 12.55
N PRO A 336 32.35 11.68 13.23
CA PRO A 336 32.74 13.02 12.78
C PRO A 336 34.26 13.01 12.74
N SER A 337 34.82 13.21 11.57
CA SER A 337 36.24 13.52 11.45
C SER A 337 36.48 14.73 12.35
N GLN A 338 37.24 14.54 13.42
CA GLN A 338 37.75 15.64 14.23
C GLN A 338 38.48 16.61 13.32
N PRO A 339 38.21 17.92 13.40
CA PRO A 339 39.02 18.93 12.70
C PRO A 339 40.36 19.05 13.44
N GLY A 340 41.31 18.25 13.06
CA GLY A 340 42.66 18.28 13.62
C GLY A 340 43.63 17.63 12.64
N ASN A 341 44.49 18.49 12.05
CA ASN A 341 45.62 18.19 11.15
C ASN A 341 45.33 18.09 9.65
N ALA A 342 44.92 19.20 9.07
CA ALA A 342 45.11 19.48 7.64
C ALA A 342 46.41 20.30 7.44
N ALA A 343 47.55 19.70 7.68
CA ALA A 343 48.83 20.23 7.24
C ALA A 343 49.85 19.10 7.27
N ALA A 344 49.90 18.27 6.26
CA ALA A 344 51.04 17.50 5.74
C ALA A 344 50.55 16.28 4.98
N ALA A 345 50.31 16.41 3.68
CA ALA A 345 50.53 15.40 2.65
C ALA A 345 49.94 15.87 1.31
N ALA A 346 50.56 16.89 0.71
CA ALA A 346 50.51 17.04 -0.73
C ALA A 346 51.52 16.05 -1.31
N GLY A 347 51.00 14.98 -1.88
CA GLY A 347 51.84 13.94 -2.51
C GLY A 347 50.98 12.82 -3.09
N THR A 348 50.73 12.95 -4.39
CA THR A 348 50.56 11.86 -5.35
C THR A 348 50.00 10.51 -4.81
N ILE A 349 48.79 10.13 -5.26
CA ILE A 349 48.55 8.84 -5.90
C ILE A 349 47.16 8.89 -6.56
N ARG A 350 47.17 8.82 -7.89
CA ARG A 350 46.00 8.39 -8.71
C ARG A 350 45.68 6.95 -8.33
N GLY A 351 44.73 6.78 -7.44
CA GLY A 351 44.14 5.48 -7.10
C GLY A 351 42.68 5.51 -7.50
N THR A 352 42.32 4.79 -8.55
CA THR A 352 40.95 4.38 -8.88
C THR A 352 40.38 3.62 -7.70
N SER A 353 39.73 4.33 -6.75
CA SER A 353 38.96 3.70 -5.70
C SER A 353 37.63 3.24 -6.32
N THR A 354 37.62 2.05 -6.90
CA THR A 354 36.43 1.20 -7.02
C THR A 354 35.97 0.89 -5.59
N SER A 355 35.11 1.74 -5.03
CA SER A 355 34.37 1.39 -3.84
C SER A 355 33.39 0.26 -4.20
N THR A 356 33.84 -0.97 -4.16
CA THR A 356 33.00 -2.16 -4.04
C THR A 356 32.30 -2.05 -2.67
N SER A 357 31.19 -1.28 -2.61
CA SER A 357 30.24 -1.42 -1.53
C SER A 357 29.69 -2.84 -1.65
N THR A 358 30.11 -3.72 -0.77
CA THR A 358 29.42 -4.99 -0.48
C THR A 358 28.03 -4.63 0.09
N SER A 359 27.10 -4.23 -0.80
CA SER A 359 25.68 -4.21 -0.47
C SER A 359 25.28 -5.64 -0.21
N GLY A 360 25.00 -5.96 1.06
CA GLY A 360 24.60 -7.31 1.45
C GLY A 360 23.39 -7.79 0.64
N VAL A 361 23.23 -9.09 0.49
CA VAL A 361 22.07 -9.71 -0.20
C VAL A 361 20.75 -9.14 0.33
N GLY A 362 20.68 -8.79 1.62
CA GLY A 362 19.53 -8.15 2.26
C GLY A 362 19.17 -6.79 1.65
N ASP A 363 20.16 -5.91 1.41
CA ASP A 363 19.92 -4.59 0.80
C ASP A 363 19.40 -4.71 -0.64
N SER A 364 19.87 -5.73 -1.36
CA SER A 364 19.39 -6.04 -2.71
C SER A 364 17.93 -6.52 -2.74
N VAL A 365 17.50 -7.35 -1.78
CA VAL A 365 16.10 -7.85 -1.67
C VAL A 365 15.17 -6.72 -1.27
N ILE A 366 15.52 -5.93 -0.25
CA ILE A 366 14.73 -4.80 0.23
C ILE A 366 14.55 -3.78 -0.89
N GLY A 367 15.62 -3.46 -1.62
CA GLY A 367 15.56 -2.59 -2.79
C GLY A 367 14.64 -3.12 -3.90
N ALA A 368 14.63 -4.44 -4.14
CA ALA A 368 13.76 -5.08 -5.13
C ALA A 368 12.28 -5.02 -4.72
N VAL A 369 11.97 -5.30 -3.44
CA VAL A 369 10.60 -5.19 -2.91
C VAL A 369 10.12 -3.74 -2.93
N ALA A 370 10.97 -2.78 -2.57
CA ALA A 370 10.64 -1.36 -2.68
C ALA A 370 10.44 -0.92 -4.15
N ALA A 371 11.18 -1.50 -5.10
CA ALA A 371 10.97 -1.27 -6.53
C ALA A 371 9.58 -1.73 -6.99
N LEU A 372 9.07 -2.85 -6.47
CA LEU A 372 7.70 -3.29 -6.67
C LEU A 372 6.71 -2.32 -6.03
N GLY A 373 6.98 -1.84 -4.81
CA GLY A 373 6.13 -0.85 -4.14
C GLY A 373 5.95 0.46 -4.92
N ARG A 374 7.00 0.89 -5.64
CA ARG A 374 6.91 2.03 -6.58
C ARG A 374 6.04 1.75 -7.82
N ARG A 375 5.76 0.47 -8.11
CA ARG A 375 4.97 -0.05 -9.24
C ARG A 375 3.79 -0.90 -8.76
N SER A 376 3.27 -0.55 -7.58
CA SER A 376 2.25 -1.36 -6.89
C SER A 376 0.95 -1.51 -7.68
N LEU A 377 0.55 -0.51 -8.46
CA LEU A 377 -0.63 -0.60 -9.32
C LEU A 377 -0.43 -1.63 -10.43
N SER A 378 0.72 -1.61 -11.12
CA SER A 378 1.04 -2.59 -12.15
C SER A 378 1.15 -4.00 -11.58
N GLY A 379 1.78 -4.15 -10.39
CA GLY A 379 1.86 -5.44 -9.69
C GLY A 379 0.49 -6.00 -9.31
N TYR A 380 -0.39 -5.16 -8.80
CA TYR A 380 -1.75 -5.55 -8.42
C TYR A 380 -2.59 -6.02 -9.62
N LEU A 381 -2.60 -5.23 -10.70
CA LEU A 381 -3.33 -5.61 -11.91
C LEU A 381 -2.78 -6.88 -12.56
N PHE A 382 -1.45 -7.06 -12.55
CA PHE A 382 -0.82 -8.29 -13.05
C PHE A 382 -1.28 -9.52 -12.25
N GLN A 383 -1.33 -9.44 -10.92
CA GLN A 383 -1.83 -10.52 -10.08
C GLN A 383 -3.26 -10.91 -10.46
N SER A 384 -4.15 -9.94 -10.62
CA SER A 384 -5.55 -10.22 -11.01
C SER A 384 -5.67 -10.88 -12.38
N CYS A 385 -4.82 -10.50 -13.36
CA CYS A 385 -4.77 -11.20 -14.64
C CYS A 385 -4.34 -12.67 -14.48
N VAL A 386 -3.34 -12.92 -13.59
CA VAL A 386 -2.87 -14.29 -13.33
C VAL A 386 -3.95 -15.12 -12.65
N TRP A 387 -4.67 -14.57 -11.65
CA TRP A 387 -5.76 -15.28 -10.96
C TRP A 387 -6.90 -15.62 -11.92
N LEU A 388 -7.27 -14.68 -12.79
CA LEU A 388 -8.29 -14.92 -13.81
C LEU A 388 -7.92 -16.10 -14.72
N MET A 389 -6.66 -16.21 -15.11
CA MET A 389 -6.19 -17.29 -15.99
C MET A 389 -6.02 -18.63 -15.26
N LEU A 390 -5.51 -18.60 -14.02
CA LEU A 390 -5.19 -19.84 -13.32
C LEU A 390 -6.42 -20.50 -12.67
N PHE A 391 -7.33 -19.72 -12.08
CA PHE A 391 -8.38 -20.25 -11.21
C PHE A 391 -9.79 -20.22 -11.81
N SER A 392 -10.02 -19.48 -12.90
CA SER A 392 -11.34 -19.49 -13.53
C SER A 392 -11.67 -20.86 -14.12
N ARG A 393 -12.89 -21.35 -13.90
CA ARG A 393 -13.39 -22.65 -14.39
C ARG A 393 -13.40 -22.75 -15.92
N TRP A 394 -13.51 -21.63 -16.61
CA TRP A 394 -13.47 -21.54 -18.07
C TRP A 394 -12.05 -21.38 -18.64
N ALA A 395 -11.04 -21.27 -17.78
CA ALA A 395 -9.62 -21.15 -18.17
C ALA A 395 -8.83 -22.39 -17.72
N LEU A 396 -7.90 -22.28 -16.75
CA LEU A 396 -7.08 -23.43 -16.34
C LEU A 396 -7.67 -24.23 -15.16
N ASP A 397 -8.64 -23.69 -14.43
CA ASP A 397 -9.38 -24.33 -13.33
C ASP A 397 -8.47 -25.04 -12.29
N LEU A 398 -7.38 -24.37 -11.90
CA LEU A 398 -6.41 -24.90 -10.91
C LEU A 398 -6.85 -24.68 -9.46
N GLY A 399 -8.16 -24.52 -9.22
CA GLY A 399 -8.74 -24.25 -7.90
C GLY A 399 -8.77 -25.46 -6.96
N GLY A 400 -9.35 -25.28 -5.77
CA GLY A 400 -9.61 -26.34 -4.79
C GLY A 400 -8.42 -26.81 -3.96
N SER A 401 -7.26 -26.16 -4.05
CA SER A 401 -6.06 -26.53 -3.27
C SER A 401 -5.34 -25.31 -2.69
N THR A 402 -5.21 -25.29 -1.36
CA THR A 402 -4.42 -24.27 -0.64
C THR A 402 -2.96 -24.27 -1.10
N TYR A 403 -2.35 -25.42 -1.35
CA TYR A 403 -0.97 -25.52 -1.79
C TYR A 403 -0.75 -24.86 -3.15
N VAL A 404 -1.64 -25.12 -4.10
CA VAL A 404 -1.61 -24.51 -5.43
C VAL A 404 -1.80 -23.00 -5.32
N ALA A 405 -2.81 -22.55 -4.57
CA ALA A 405 -3.07 -21.12 -4.36
C ALA A 405 -1.85 -20.38 -3.79
N LEU A 406 -1.23 -20.91 -2.73
CA LEU A 406 -0.07 -20.29 -2.10
C LEU A 406 1.17 -20.30 -3.02
N SER A 407 1.41 -21.41 -3.71
CA SER A 407 2.53 -21.51 -4.66
C SER A 407 2.37 -20.51 -5.81
N CYS A 408 1.19 -20.42 -6.40
CA CYS A 408 0.87 -19.45 -7.44
C CYS A 408 1.03 -18.01 -6.93
N ALA A 409 0.56 -17.71 -5.71
CA ALA A 409 0.68 -16.39 -5.11
C ALA A 409 2.14 -15.98 -4.93
N PHE A 410 2.95 -16.86 -4.36
CA PHE A 410 4.36 -16.60 -4.11
C PHE A 410 5.15 -16.44 -5.42
N VAL A 411 4.92 -17.33 -6.40
CA VAL A 411 5.56 -17.25 -7.72
C VAL A 411 5.18 -15.94 -8.42
N THR A 412 3.90 -15.60 -8.46
CA THR A 412 3.41 -14.38 -9.12
C THR A 412 3.98 -13.12 -8.48
N TRP A 413 4.04 -13.08 -7.14
CA TRP A 413 4.67 -11.97 -6.42
C TRP A 413 6.17 -11.90 -6.71
N THR A 414 6.88 -13.02 -6.70
CA THR A 414 8.32 -13.08 -7.01
C THR A 414 8.61 -12.59 -8.42
N VAL A 415 7.83 -13.03 -9.41
CA VAL A 415 7.93 -12.54 -10.79
C VAL A 415 7.69 -11.03 -10.85
N SER A 416 6.71 -10.52 -10.10
CA SER A 416 6.43 -9.07 -10.00
C SER A 416 7.60 -8.30 -9.41
N VAL A 417 8.26 -8.83 -8.35
CA VAL A 417 9.47 -8.23 -7.73
C VAL A 417 10.63 -8.18 -8.73
N LEU A 418 10.90 -9.30 -9.42
CA LEU A 418 11.98 -9.37 -10.41
C LEU A 418 11.74 -8.44 -11.61
N ALA A 419 10.51 -8.39 -12.11
CA ALA A 419 10.13 -7.46 -13.18
C ALA A 419 10.27 -6.00 -12.73
N ALA A 420 9.81 -5.66 -11.53
CA ALA A 420 9.94 -4.33 -10.97
C ALA A 420 11.39 -3.90 -10.77
N ARG A 421 12.26 -4.82 -10.28
CA ARG A 421 13.71 -4.59 -10.16
C ARG A 421 14.35 -4.30 -11.52
N ARG A 422 14.02 -5.10 -12.56
CA ARG A 422 14.53 -4.86 -13.92
C ARG A 422 14.06 -3.53 -14.50
N MET A 423 12.79 -3.16 -14.28
CA MET A 423 12.26 -1.85 -14.69
C MET A 423 12.95 -0.71 -13.94
N ASP A 424 13.24 -0.90 -12.66
CA ASP A 424 13.91 0.10 -11.82
C ASP A 424 15.33 0.36 -12.30
N ALA A 425 16.10 -0.67 -12.56
CA ALA A 425 17.45 -0.58 -13.13
C ALA A 425 17.49 0.16 -14.47
N ARG A 426 16.38 0.13 -15.24
CA ARG A 426 16.25 0.84 -16.52
C ARG A 426 15.59 2.23 -16.36
N GLY A 427 15.35 2.71 -15.15
CA GLY A 427 14.64 3.97 -14.89
C GLY A 427 13.18 3.99 -15.40
N ARG A 428 12.59 2.83 -15.72
CA ARG A 428 11.23 2.74 -16.27
C ARG A 428 10.19 2.67 -15.16
N ARG A 429 9.06 3.31 -15.39
CA ARG A 429 7.87 3.19 -14.54
C ARG A 429 7.08 1.95 -14.91
N GLY A 430 6.17 1.53 -14.01
CA GLY A 430 5.21 0.49 -14.34
C GLY A 430 4.23 0.94 -15.43
N PRO A 431 3.70 0.01 -16.25
CA PRO A 431 2.77 0.36 -17.32
C PRO A 431 1.49 1.01 -16.82
N ALA A 432 0.88 0.48 -15.74
CA ALA A 432 -0.34 1.03 -15.18
C ALA A 432 -0.12 2.41 -14.53
N GLU A 433 1.01 2.63 -13.85
CA GLU A 433 1.40 3.95 -13.31
C GLU A 433 1.59 4.98 -14.43
N THR A 434 2.13 4.54 -15.55
CA THR A 434 2.32 5.41 -16.74
C THR A 434 0.97 5.78 -17.34
N LEU A 435 0.08 4.81 -17.49
CA LEU A 435 -1.27 5.04 -18.04
C LEU A 435 -2.10 5.93 -17.11
N LEU A 436 -2.11 5.64 -15.80
CA LEU A 436 -2.77 6.47 -14.81
C LEU A 436 -2.24 7.91 -14.85
N ARG A 437 -0.92 8.09 -14.95
CA ARG A 437 -0.33 9.42 -15.02
C ARG A 437 -0.74 10.19 -16.28
N ARG A 438 -0.84 9.53 -17.44
CA ARG A 438 -1.32 10.15 -18.67
C ARG A 438 -2.76 10.68 -18.52
N ALA A 439 -3.60 9.98 -17.76
CA ALA A 439 -4.99 10.37 -17.52
C ALA A 439 -5.13 11.70 -16.76
N TYR A 440 -4.17 12.05 -15.88
CA TYR A 440 -4.24 13.30 -15.09
C TYR A 440 -3.13 14.31 -15.41
N HIS A 441 -2.17 13.99 -16.29
CA HIS A 441 -1.15 14.90 -16.80
C HIS A 441 -1.46 15.24 -18.26
N ARG A 442 -2.26 16.27 -18.52
CA ARG A 442 -2.18 17.00 -19.78
C ARG A 442 -0.93 17.89 -19.71
N PRO A 443 0.01 17.85 -20.71
CA PRO A 443 1.02 18.89 -20.82
C PRO A 443 0.28 20.24 -20.88
N PRO A 444 0.85 21.31 -20.28
CA PRO A 444 0.31 22.64 -20.53
C PRO A 444 0.27 22.82 -22.03
N ALA A 445 -0.89 23.29 -22.56
CA ALA A 445 -0.96 23.77 -23.93
C ALA A 445 0.21 24.75 -24.08
N THR A 446 1.08 24.53 -25.05
CA THR A 446 2.07 25.52 -25.46
C THR A 446 1.24 26.77 -25.76
N LEU A 447 1.31 27.75 -24.85
CA LEU A 447 0.89 29.10 -25.20
C LEU A 447 1.85 29.48 -26.32
N ASP A 448 1.33 29.52 -27.55
CA ASP A 448 2.04 30.10 -28.67
C ASP A 448 2.56 31.46 -28.18
N ALA A 449 3.88 31.59 -28.16
CA ALA A 449 4.49 32.86 -27.82
C ALA A 449 3.84 33.92 -28.73
N PRO A 450 3.37 35.04 -28.18
CA PRO A 450 2.82 36.08 -29.02
C PRO A 450 3.88 36.46 -30.06
N ALA A 451 3.51 36.39 -31.33
CA ALA A 451 4.38 36.77 -32.44
C ALA A 451 4.89 38.19 -32.13
N VAL A 452 6.20 38.33 -31.97
CA VAL A 452 6.83 39.63 -31.84
C VAL A 452 6.59 40.37 -33.17
N PRO A 453 5.91 41.52 -33.17
CA PRO A 453 5.71 42.26 -34.41
C PRO A 453 7.07 42.68 -34.92
N SER A 454 7.39 42.29 -36.15
CA SER A 454 8.58 42.75 -36.86
C SER A 454 8.46 44.23 -37.10
N VAL A 455 9.30 45.01 -36.40
CA VAL A 455 9.48 46.43 -36.70
C VAL A 455 10.22 46.49 -38.05
N ALA A 456 9.46 46.77 -39.09
CA ALA A 456 10.04 47.13 -40.39
C ALA A 456 10.82 48.47 -40.24
N ARG A 457 12.06 48.49 -40.69
CA ARG A 457 12.83 49.71 -40.93
C ARG A 457 12.47 50.29 -42.29
#